data_93434dd3031e1fea84e682c4e1c297bf
#
_entry.id   93434dd3031e1fea84e682c4e1c297bf
#
_cell.length_a   1.000
_cell.length_b   1.000
_cell.length_c   1.000
_cell.angle_alpha   90.00
_cell.angle_beta   90.00
_cell.angle_gamma   90.00
#
_symmetry.space_group_name_H-M   'P 1'
#
loop_
_entity.id
_entity.type
_entity.pdbx_description
1 polymer ?
#
loop_
_entity_poly.entity_id
_entity_poly.type
_entity_poly.pdbx_seq_one_letter_code
_entity_poly.pdbx_strand_id
1 'polypeptide(L)' 'MSAPIVVHGLSLTRGRTVTINDEIVGLVYDDQGLIELLRRAGVYDAEQCLDDPHWIEWRGGRAHRYEPV' A
#
# COMPACT_ATOMS: atom_id res chain seq x y z
N MET A 1 1.40 16.82 6.01
CA MET A 1 2.00 16.15 4.84
C MET A 1 1.52 14.71 4.78
N SER A 2 1.20 14.25 3.59
CA SER A 2 0.82 12.85 3.42
C SER A 2 2.06 11.94 3.43
N ALA A 3 1.85 10.69 3.81
CA ALA A 3 2.92 9.70 3.75
C ALA A 3 3.36 9.49 2.29
N PRO A 4 4.62 9.12 2.05
CA PRO A 4 5.08 8.87 0.68
C PRO A 4 4.41 7.67 0.03
N ILE A 5 4.04 6.66 0.82
CA ILE A 5 3.39 5.46 0.34
C ILE A 5 1.89 5.59 0.61
N VAL A 6 1.07 5.41 -0.43
CA VAL A 6 -0.38 5.45 -0.28
C VAL A 6 -0.95 4.15 -0.83
N VAL A 7 -1.72 3.45 0.02
CA VAL A 7 -2.51 2.28 -0.40
C VAL A 7 -3.93 2.77 -0.59
N HIS A 8 -4.35 2.87 -1.84
CA HIS A 8 -5.65 3.44 -2.20
C HIS A 8 -6.79 2.48 -1.89
N GLY A 9 -8.01 2.95 -2.05
CA GLY A 9 -9.19 2.13 -1.82
C GLY A 9 -9.28 0.98 -2.81
N LEU A 10 -10.18 0.03 -2.52
CA LEU A 10 -10.39 -1.13 -3.36
C LEU A 10 -10.84 -0.72 -4.76
N SER A 11 -10.29 -1.38 -5.76
CA SER A 11 -10.71 -1.21 -7.14
C SER A 11 -11.91 -2.11 -7.43
N LEU A 12 -12.55 -1.91 -8.58
CA LEU A 12 -13.68 -2.74 -9.01
C LEU A 12 -13.28 -4.21 -9.21
N THR A 13 -12.01 -4.45 -9.48
CA THR A 13 -11.49 -5.79 -9.77
C THR A 13 -10.79 -6.42 -8.57
N ARG A 14 -11.07 -5.92 -7.36
CA ARG A 14 -10.36 -6.28 -6.13
C ARG A 14 -8.94 -5.71 -6.14
N GLY A 15 -8.25 -5.85 -5.03
CA GLY A 15 -6.92 -5.33 -4.89
C GLY A 15 -6.90 -3.84 -4.64
N ARG A 16 -5.76 -3.33 -4.26
CA ARG A 16 -5.58 -1.93 -3.92
C ARG A 16 -4.38 -1.39 -4.68
N THR A 17 -4.58 -0.25 -5.31
CA THR A 17 -3.50 0.43 -6.01
C THR A 17 -2.56 1.07 -5.00
N VAL A 18 -1.27 0.92 -5.23
CA VAL A 18 -0.23 1.51 -4.38
C VAL A 18 0.52 2.57 -5.15
N THR A 19 0.67 3.74 -4.53
CA THR A 19 1.50 4.81 -5.09
C THR A 19 2.62 5.13 -4.12
N ILE A 20 3.75 5.55 -4.68
CA ILE A 20 4.88 6.07 -3.91
C ILE A 20 5.22 7.43 -4.53
N ASN A 21 5.18 8.48 -3.71
CA ASN A 21 5.41 9.85 -4.16
C ASN A 21 4.52 10.21 -5.36
N ASP A 22 3.25 9.81 -5.27
CA ASP A 22 2.21 10.06 -6.27
C ASP A 22 2.39 9.28 -7.59
N GLU A 23 3.33 8.36 -7.65
CA GLU A 23 3.50 7.50 -8.82
C GLU A 23 2.94 6.11 -8.54
N ILE A 24 2.12 5.60 -9.46
CA ILE A 24 1.56 4.26 -9.33
C ILE A 24 2.68 3.24 -9.50
N VAL A 25 2.87 2.41 -8.48
CA VAL A 25 3.90 1.36 -8.53
C VAL A 25 3.32 -0.03 -8.72
N GLY A 26 2.05 -0.22 -8.43
CA GLY A 26 1.42 -1.51 -8.67
C GLY A 26 0.10 -1.69 -7.96
N LEU A 27 -0.42 -2.91 -8.08
CA LEU A 27 -1.67 -3.35 -7.47
C LEU A 27 -1.34 -4.52 -6.55
N VAL A 28 -1.91 -4.53 -5.35
CA VAL A 28 -1.64 -5.58 -4.37
C VAL A 28 -2.93 -6.19 -3.88
N TYR A 29 -2.86 -7.46 -3.48
CA TYR A 29 -4.02 -8.23 -3.05
C TYR A 29 -3.88 -8.73 -1.60
N ASP A 30 -2.71 -8.56 -1.00
CA ASP A 30 -2.45 -8.92 0.39
C ASP A 30 -1.21 -8.18 0.89
N ASP A 31 -0.94 -8.32 2.20
CA ASP A 31 0.20 -7.66 2.82
C ASP A 31 1.53 -8.15 2.25
N GLN A 32 1.62 -9.42 1.98
CA GLN A 32 2.86 -9.98 1.44
C GLN A 32 3.17 -9.41 0.06
N GLY A 33 2.16 -9.28 -0.78
CA GLY A 33 2.32 -8.64 -2.08
C GLY A 33 2.75 -7.19 -1.95
N LEU A 34 2.17 -6.48 -0.98
CA LEU A 34 2.54 -5.10 -0.71
C LEU A 34 4.00 -5.01 -0.27
N ILE A 35 4.43 -5.88 0.63
CA ILE A 35 5.82 -5.91 1.10
C ILE A 35 6.78 -6.13 -0.06
N GLU A 36 6.48 -7.10 -0.92
CA GLU A 36 7.32 -7.38 -2.09
C GLU A 36 7.39 -6.21 -3.05
N LEU A 37 6.24 -5.56 -3.28
CA LEU A 37 6.18 -4.40 -4.15
C LEU A 37 7.04 -3.25 -3.62
N LEU A 38 6.95 -2.99 -2.32
CA LEU A 38 7.73 -1.94 -1.69
C LEU A 38 9.23 -2.25 -1.72
N ARG A 39 9.61 -3.51 -1.51
CA ARG A 39 11.01 -3.92 -1.60
C ARG A 39 11.57 -3.69 -3.00
N ARG A 40 10.82 -4.00 -4.03
CA ARG A 40 11.21 -3.76 -5.42
C ARG A 40 11.39 -2.26 -5.69
N ALA A 41 10.60 -1.45 -5.02
CA ALA A 41 10.67 0.00 -5.16
C ALA A 41 11.80 0.63 -4.32
N GLY A 42 12.55 -0.18 -3.55
CA GLY A 42 13.67 0.30 -2.76
C GLY A 42 13.38 0.55 -1.30
N VAL A 43 12.22 0.13 -0.82
CA VAL A 43 11.84 0.28 0.60
C VAL A 43 12.36 -0.93 1.37
N TYR A 44 13.47 -0.76 2.09
CA TYR A 44 14.11 -1.89 2.75
C TYR A 44 13.40 -2.39 3.99
N ASP A 45 12.74 -1.49 4.72
CA ASP A 45 12.03 -1.84 5.94
C ASP A 45 10.52 -1.99 5.69
N ALA A 46 10.15 -2.56 4.56
CA ALA A 46 8.76 -2.61 4.11
C ALA A 46 7.81 -3.20 5.15
N GLU A 47 8.20 -4.28 5.83
CA GLU A 47 7.34 -4.90 6.82
C GLU A 47 7.01 -3.96 7.98
N GLN A 48 7.98 -3.16 8.41
CA GLN A 48 7.79 -2.22 9.50
C GLN A 48 7.00 -0.99 9.05
N CYS A 49 7.13 -0.61 7.78
CA CYS A 49 6.43 0.56 7.25
C CYS A 49 4.92 0.37 7.19
N LEU A 50 4.42 -0.86 7.12
CA LEU A 50 2.99 -1.12 6.95
C LEU A 50 2.14 -0.56 8.09
N ASP A 51 2.69 -0.46 9.27
CA ASP A 51 1.97 0.05 10.43
C ASP A 51 2.45 1.43 10.89
N ASP A 52 3.33 2.06 10.10
CA ASP A 52 3.88 3.36 10.45
C ASP A 52 3.19 4.46 9.63
N PRO A 53 2.34 5.29 10.27
CA PRO A 53 1.61 6.33 9.55
C PRO A 53 2.49 7.42 8.96
N HIS A 54 3.75 7.52 9.36
CA HIS A 54 4.68 8.45 8.74
C HIS A 54 5.12 7.99 7.35
N TRP A 55 5.04 6.68 7.09
CA TRP A 55 5.50 6.08 5.84
C TRP A 55 4.38 5.63 4.93
N ILE A 56 3.26 5.18 5.50
CA ILE A 56 2.17 4.62 4.71
C ILE A 56 0.82 5.18 5.14
N GLU A 57 -0.02 5.46 4.16
CA GLU A 57 -1.38 5.89 4.39
C GLU A 57 -2.33 4.89 3.74
N TRP A 58 -3.32 4.44 4.49
CA TRP A 58 -4.34 3.52 4.00
C TRP A 58 -5.61 4.32 3.72
N ARG A 59 -5.96 4.47 2.45
CA ARG A 59 -7.13 5.24 2.03
C ARG A 59 -8.26 4.33 1.58
N GLY A 60 -9.50 4.76 1.82
CA GLY A 60 -10.67 4.08 1.30
C GLY A 60 -10.94 2.71 1.89
N GLY A 61 -10.40 2.42 3.07
CA GLY A 61 -10.56 1.15 3.72
C GLY A 61 -9.63 1.00 4.89
N ARG A 62 -9.72 -0.13 5.57
CA ARG A 62 -8.89 -0.40 6.74
C ARG A 62 -7.51 -0.91 6.32
N ALA A 63 -6.52 -0.64 7.15
CA ALA A 63 -5.20 -1.20 6.98
C ALA A 63 -5.27 -2.73 6.92
N HIS A 64 -4.44 -3.31 6.06
CA HIS A 64 -4.31 -4.77 5.89
C HIS A 64 -5.56 -5.46 5.33
N ARG A 65 -6.54 -4.70 4.84
CA ARG A 65 -7.75 -5.23 4.22
C ARG A 65 -7.70 -5.04 2.72
N TYR A 66 -7.94 -6.11 1.98
CA TYR A 66 -7.84 -6.12 0.51
C TYR A 66 -9.10 -6.66 -0.17
N GLU A 67 -10.10 -7.06 0.61
CA GLU A 67 -11.33 -7.59 0.07
C GLU A 67 -12.48 -6.62 0.32
N PRO A 68 -13.45 -6.54 -0.61
CA PRO A 68 -14.65 -5.73 -0.37
C PRO A 68 -15.44 -6.29 0.81
N VAL A 69 -16.02 -5.39 1.55
CA VAL A 69 -16.83 -5.77 2.72
C VAL A 69 -18.20 -6.23 2.27
#